data_dd47ee17d58762bf1026b70d3ec89c93
#
_entry.id   dd47ee17d58762bf1026b70d3ec89c93
#
_cell.length_a   1.000
_cell.length_b   1.000
_cell.length_c   1.000
_cell.angle_alpha   90.00
_cell.angle_beta   90.00
_cell.angle_gamma   90.00
#
_symmetry.space_group_name_H-M   'P 1'
#
loop_
_entity.id
_entity.type
_entity.pdbx_description
1 polymer ?
#
loop_
_entity_poly.entity_id
_entity_poly.type
_entity_poly.pdbx_seq_one_letter_code
_entity_poly.pdbx_strand_id
1 'polypeptide(L)'
;MPKAKLNFLNRGMSGHTVANLKARWQKDAIDLKPDVLSILIGVNDVGRARNGVDVAVFEADYRSLLEQSRKANSALKIVLLEPFVLPVTRVKTAWKRWRGQVDRLRPIVAKLAADHKAVLIKTQEVFDAAAEQTDPAHWIWDGVHPLPQGYELIARNWIEETAKAWK
;
A
#
# COMPACT_ATOMS: atom_id res chain seq x y z
N MET A 1 -23.88 -17.14 2.61
CA MET A 1 -22.66 -16.89 1.81
C MET A 1 -22.14 -18.22 1.27
N PRO A 2 -21.74 -18.30 0.00
CA PRO A 2 -21.12 -19.52 -0.49
C PRO A 2 -19.84 -19.79 0.32
N LYS A 3 -19.61 -21.05 0.67
CA LYS A 3 -18.40 -21.51 1.38
C LYS A 3 -17.20 -21.47 0.42
N ALA A 4 -16.78 -20.27 0.01
CA ALA A 4 -15.57 -20.13 -0.79
C ALA A 4 -14.37 -20.51 0.09
N LYS A 5 -13.57 -21.46 -0.36
CA LYS A 5 -12.27 -21.76 0.26
C LYS A 5 -11.32 -20.61 -0.16
N LEU A 6 -11.13 -19.64 0.73
CA LEU A 6 -10.17 -18.57 0.53
C LEU A 6 -8.78 -19.02 0.99
N ASN A 7 -7.78 -18.78 0.17
CA ASN A 7 -6.38 -18.98 0.51
C ASN A 7 -5.69 -17.60 0.58
N PHE A 8 -5.23 -17.22 1.76
CA PHE A 8 -4.55 -15.94 1.98
C PHE A 8 -3.04 -16.18 2.06
N LEU A 9 -2.29 -15.54 1.17
CA LEU A 9 -0.84 -15.62 1.13
C LEU A 9 -0.25 -14.23 1.45
N ASN A 10 0.43 -14.12 2.58
CA ASN A 10 1.21 -12.92 2.90
C ASN A 10 2.64 -13.09 2.38
N ARG A 11 3.02 -12.23 1.44
CA ARG A 11 4.38 -12.18 0.85
C ARG A 11 5.12 -10.89 1.20
N GLY A 12 4.59 -10.11 2.16
CA GLY A 12 5.23 -8.92 2.68
C GLY A 12 6.56 -9.26 3.39
N MET A 13 7.58 -8.44 3.17
CA MET A 13 8.85 -8.49 3.90
C MET A 13 9.15 -7.13 4.48
N SER A 14 9.55 -7.11 5.76
CA SER A 14 9.90 -5.87 6.47
C SER A 14 11.01 -5.10 5.74
N GLY A 15 10.86 -3.79 5.66
CA GLY A 15 11.85 -2.90 5.08
C GLY A 15 11.89 -2.88 3.54
N HIS A 16 11.07 -3.67 2.82
CA HIS A 16 11.10 -3.70 1.37
C HIS A 16 10.56 -2.43 0.73
N THR A 17 11.21 -2.02 -0.37
CA THR A 17 10.84 -0.95 -1.30
C THR A 17 10.21 -1.54 -2.57
N VAL A 18 9.70 -0.69 -3.47
CA VAL A 18 9.19 -1.14 -4.78
C VAL A 18 10.28 -1.88 -5.57
N ALA A 19 11.53 -1.42 -5.55
CA ALA A 19 12.65 -2.10 -6.21
C ALA A 19 12.89 -3.51 -5.64
N ASN A 20 12.73 -3.71 -4.33
CA ASN A 20 12.83 -5.03 -3.72
C ASN A 20 11.68 -5.95 -4.14
N LEU A 21 10.46 -5.44 -4.30
CA LEU A 21 9.35 -6.22 -4.86
C LEU A 21 9.65 -6.65 -6.28
N LYS A 22 10.15 -5.74 -7.11
CA LYS A 22 10.50 -6.01 -8.52
C LYS A 22 11.49 -7.18 -8.64
N ALA A 23 12.50 -7.25 -7.79
CA ALA A 23 13.51 -8.31 -7.81
C ALA A 23 12.96 -9.73 -7.53
N ARG A 24 11.77 -9.84 -6.92
CA ARG A 24 11.17 -11.12 -6.53
C ARG A 24 9.75 -11.34 -7.04
N TRP A 25 9.25 -10.42 -7.90
CA TRP A 25 7.85 -10.35 -8.31
C TRP A 25 7.35 -11.62 -8.98
N GLN A 26 8.16 -12.22 -9.85
CA GLN A 26 7.82 -13.46 -10.52
C GLN A 26 7.43 -14.54 -9.51
N LYS A 27 8.32 -14.84 -8.56
CA LYS A 27 8.13 -15.91 -7.57
C LYS A 27 7.04 -15.59 -6.55
N ASP A 28 6.96 -14.34 -6.10
CA ASP A 28 6.15 -13.98 -4.93
C ASP A 28 4.77 -13.45 -5.29
N ALA A 29 4.52 -13.17 -6.56
CA ALA A 29 3.21 -12.73 -7.04
C ALA A 29 2.74 -13.57 -8.24
N ILE A 30 3.49 -13.60 -9.35
CA ILE A 30 3.01 -14.17 -10.61
C ILE A 30 2.87 -15.69 -10.54
N ASP A 31 3.89 -16.39 -10.03
CA ASP A 31 3.88 -17.86 -9.94
C ASP A 31 2.80 -18.40 -8.99
N LEU A 32 2.32 -17.55 -8.07
CA LEU A 32 1.24 -17.90 -7.15
C LEU A 32 -0.15 -17.84 -7.80
N LYS A 33 -0.25 -17.26 -9.00
CA LYS A 33 -1.50 -17.16 -9.78
C LYS A 33 -2.68 -16.63 -8.96
N PRO A 34 -2.55 -15.47 -8.29
CA PRO A 34 -3.61 -14.95 -7.44
C PRO A 34 -4.85 -14.54 -8.24
N ASP A 35 -6.03 -14.69 -7.62
CA ASP A 35 -7.28 -14.09 -8.11
C ASP A 35 -7.41 -12.62 -7.69
N VAL A 36 -6.82 -12.30 -6.52
CA VAL A 36 -6.78 -10.96 -5.96
C VAL A 36 -5.35 -10.66 -5.51
N LEU A 37 -4.81 -9.53 -5.92
CA LEU A 37 -3.50 -9.02 -5.52
C LEU A 37 -3.67 -7.69 -4.80
N SER A 38 -3.22 -7.63 -3.54
CA SER A 38 -3.24 -6.41 -2.74
C SER A 38 -1.83 -5.93 -2.45
N ILE A 39 -1.54 -4.65 -2.72
CA ILE A 39 -0.19 -4.07 -2.58
C ILE A 39 -0.25 -2.82 -1.70
N LEU A 40 0.50 -2.85 -0.60
CA LEU A 40 0.82 -1.70 0.24
C LEU A 40 2.33 -1.54 0.29
N ILE A 41 2.84 -0.50 -0.36
CA ILE A 41 4.29 -0.25 -0.49
C ILE A 41 4.56 1.27 -0.58
N GLY A 42 5.80 1.71 -0.37
CA GLY A 42 6.25 3.09 -0.58
C GLY A 42 6.79 3.76 0.68
N VAL A 43 6.35 3.36 1.87
CA VAL A 43 6.84 3.98 3.11
C VAL A 43 8.35 3.72 3.34
N ASN A 44 8.85 2.56 2.93
CA ASN A 44 10.28 2.26 3.01
C ASN A 44 11.09 2.94 1.91
N ASP A 45 10.49 3.22 0.76
CA ASP A 45 11.10 4.07 -0.27
C ASP A 45 11.36 5.47 0.30
N VAL A 46 10.39 6.04 1.05
CA VAL A 46 10.56 7.30 1.79
C VAL A 46 11.63 7.17 2.89
N GLY A 47 11.57 6.12 3.68
CA GLY A 47 12.48 5.92 4.83
C GLY A 47 13.94 5.80 4.44
N ARG A 48 14.24 5.18 3.31
CA ARG A 48 15.60 4.95 2.80
C ARG A 48 16.16 6.10 1.96
N ALA A 49 15.31 6.93 1.40
CA ALA A 49 15.73 8.04 0.54
C ALA A 49 16.24 9.22 1.37
N ARG A 50 17.56 9.34 1.54
CA ARG A 50 18.19 10.45 2.29
C ARG A 50 17.84 11.81 1.70
N ASN A 51 17.84 11.93 0.37
CA ASN A 51 17.61 13.17 -0.38
C ASN A 51 16.19 13.26 -0.97
N GLY A 52 15.25 12.42 -0.50
CA GLY A 52 13.90 12.31 -1.05
C GLY A 52 13.76 11.20 -2.08
N VAL A 53 12.53 10.70 -2.24
CA VAL A 53 12.24 9.61 -3.18
C VAL A 53 12.34 10.12 -4.60
N ASP A 54 13.02 9.37 -5.46
CA ASP A 54 12.91 9.56 -6.91
C ASP A 54 11.55 9.02 -7.37
N VAL A 55 10.62 9.96 -7.58
CA VAL A 55 9.23 9.62 -7.91
C VAL A 55 9.09 9.00 -9.30
N ALA A 56 10.00 9.33 -10.24
CA ALA A 56 9.96 8.77 -11.58
C ALA A 56 10.38 7.29 -11.57
N VAL A 57 11.44 6.97 -10.82
CA VAL A 57 11.88 5.58 -10.63
C VAL A 57 10.83 4.78 -9.87
N PHE A 58 10.25 5.35 -8.80
CA PHE A 58 9.17 4.71 -8.04
C PHE A 58 7.97 4.39 -8.95
N GLU A 59 7.50 5.36 -9.74
CA GLU A 59 6.37 5.15 -10.68
C GLU A 59 6.71 4.08 -11.71
N ALA A 60 7.88 4.16 -12.35
CA ALA A 60 8.28 3.23 -13.40
C ALA A 60 8.38 1.79 -12.88
N ASP A 61 9.00 1.59 -11.72
CA ASP A 61 9.13 0.27 -11.11
C ASP A 61 7.77 -0.28 -10.69
N TYR A 62 6.92 0.52 -10.04
CA TYR A 62 5.60 0.08 -9.61
C TYR A 62 4.71 -0.27 -10.83
N ARG A 63 4.72 0.56 -11.86
CA ARG A 63 4.02 0.32 -13.13
C ARG A 63 4.44 -1.01 -13.74
N SER A 64 5.73 -1.30 -13.78
CA SER A 64 6.26 -2.57 -14.30
C SER A 64 5.70 -3.80 -13.55
N LEU A 65 5.51 -3.71 -12.22
CA LEU A 65 4.89 -4.79 -11.45
C LEU A 65 3.44 -5.03 -11.88
N LEU A 66 2.68 -3.95 -12.06
CA LEU A 66 1.27 -4.03 -12.46
C LEU A 66 1.10 -4.55 -13.88
N GLU A 67 1.94 -4.09 -14.81
CA GLU A 67 1.96 -4.57 -16.21
C GLU A 67 2.28 -6.07 -16.29
N GLN A 68 3.31 -6.53 -15.58
CA GLN A 68 3.64 -7.95 -15.49
C GLN A 68 2.47 -8.77 -14.93
N SER A 69 1.81 -8.27 -13.89
CA SER A 69 0.67 -8.93 -13.27
C SER A 69 -0.52 -9.03 -14.23
N ARG A 70 -0.84 -7.94 -14.97
CA ARG A 70 -1.89 -7.93 -15.98
C ARG A 70 -1.56 -8.80 -17.18
N LYS A 71 -0.30 -8.86 -17.59
CA LYS A 71 0.15 -9.77 -18.66
C LYS A 71 -0.02 -11.23 -18.26
N ALA A 72 0.27 -11.57 -17.00
CA ALA A 72 0.11 -12.93 -16.48
C ALA A 72 -1.37 -13.32 -16.29
N ASN A 73 -2.20 -12.39 -15.84
CA ASN A 73 -3.64 -12.60 -15.65
C ASN A 73 -4.41 -11.29 -15.91
N SER A 74 -5.04 -11.17 -17.06
CA SER A 74 -5.83 -9.98 -17.44
C SER A 74 -7.06 -9.77 -16.55
N ALA A 75 -7.61 -10.84 -15.95
CA ALA A 75 -8.76 -10.82 -15.06
C ALA A 75 -8.39 -10.59 -13.58
N LEU A 76 -7.09 -10.50 -13.24
CA LEU A 76 -6.62 -10.29 -11.88
C LEU A 76 -7.30 -9.07 -11.24
N LYS A 77 -7.89 -9.23 -10.08
CA LYS A 77 -8.40 -8.13 -9.25
C LYS A 77 -7.24 -7.51 -8.47
N ILE A 78 -6.99 -6.22 -8.65
CA ILE A 78 -5.88 -5.52 -8.01
C ILE A 78 -6.43 -4.49 -7.03
N VAL A 79 -5.82 -4.42 -5.85
CA VAL A 79 -6.08 -3.40 -4.82
C VAL A 79 -4.76 -2.72 -4.50
N LEU A 80 -4.70 -1.41 -4.67
CA LEU A 80 -3.55 -0.59 -4.29
C LEU A 80 -3.89 0.23 -3.06
N LEU A 81 -3.03 0.15 -2.05
CA LEU A 81 -3.13 0.97 -0.86
C LEU A 81 -2.07 2.07 -0.91
N GLU A 82 -2.46 3.31 -0.64
CA GLU A 82 -1.51 4.41 -0.52
C GLU A 82 -0.51 4.15 0.62
N PRO A 83 0.77 4.53 0.48
CA PRO A 83 1.65 4.63 1.63
C PRO A 83 1.11 5.68 2.60
N PHE A 84 1.32 5.49 3.90
CA PHE A 84 0.83 6.38 4.95
C PHE A 84 1.81 6.50 6.10
N VAL A 85 1.70 7.58 6.85
CA VAL A 85 2.46 7.87 8.07
C VAL A 85 1.60 8.65 9.06
N LEU A 86 1.89 8.51 10.35
CA LEU A 86 1.34 9.36 11.41
C LEU A 86 2.46 9.95 12.27
N PRO A 87 2.23 11.11 12.92
CA PRO A 87 3.25 11.82 13.70
C PRO A 87 3.51 11.16 15.07
N VAL A 88 4.06 9.94 15.03
CA VAL A 88 4.40 9.15 16.21
C VAL A 88 5.91 8.89 16.20
N THR A 89 6.54 8.91 17.36
CA THR A 89 7.97 8.65 17.60
C THR A 89 8.91 9.29 16.55
N ARG A 90 9.70 8.51 15.83
CA ARG A 90 10.67 8.98 14.82
C ARG A 90 10.05 9.78 13.66
N VAL A 91 8.82 9.46 13.29
CA VAL A 91 8.12 10.20 12.24
C VAL A 91 7.72 11.59 12.74
N LYS A 92 7.31 11.72 14.01
CA LYS A 92 6.95 12.99 14.64
C LYS A 92 8.12 13.98 14.60
N THR A 93 9.33 13.54 14.90
CA THR A 93 10.54 14.41 14.92
C THR A 93 10.92 14.94 13.54
N ALA A 94 10.55 14.24 12.47
CA ALA A 94 10.81 14.61 11.08
C ALA A 94 9.52 14.67 10.24
N TRP A 95 8.41 15.09 10.87
CA TRP A 95 7.06 15.02 10.29
C TRP A 95 6.95 15.63 8.90
N LYS A 96 7.42 16.88 8.74
CA LYS A 96 7.35 17.59 7.44
C LYS A 96 8.04 16.80 6.32
N ARG A 97 9.17 16.17 6.63
CA ARG A 97 9.91 15.34 5.66
C ARG A 97 9.13 14.08 5.33
N TRP A 98 8.71 13.31 6.32
CA TRP A 98 8.00 12.05 6.12
C TRP A 98 6.68 12.28 5.37
N ARG A 99 5.85 13.17 5.89
CA ARG A 99 4.55 13.48 5.30
C ARG A 99 4.71 14.03 3.89
N GLY A 100 5.59 15.00 3.67
CA GLY A 100 5.80 15.58 2.34
C GLY A 100 6.29 14.57 1.31
N GLN A 101 7.11 13.57 1.69
CA GLN A 101 7.52 12.52 0.76
C GLN A 101 6.38 11.51 0.48
N VAL A 102 5.62 11.12 1.49
CA VAL A 102 4.44 10.25 1.31
C VAL A 102 3.42 10.94 0.41
N ASP A 103 3.13 12.21 0.62
CA ASP A 103 2.18 12.97 -0.19
C ASP A 103 2.62 13.11 -1.67
N ARG A 104 3.91 12.98 -1.98
CA ARG A 104 4.40 12.90 -3.37
C ARG A 104 4.13 11.54 -4.02
N LEU A 105 4.08 10.46 -3.24
CA LEU A 105 3.83 9.10 -3.75
C LEU A 105 2.34 8.78 -3.92
N ARG A 106 1.48 9.34 -3.09
CA ARG A 106 0.03 9.08 -3.11
C ARG A 106 -0.62 9.33 -4.49
N PRO A 107 -0.43 10.49 -5.15
CA PRO A 107 -1.01 10.73 -6.46
C PRO A 107 -0.48 9.74 -7.52
N ILE A 108 0.75 9.25 -7.39
CA ILE A 108 1.30 8.23 -8.27
C ILE A 108 0.55 6.91 -8.09
N VAL A 109 0.34 6.48 -6.84
CA VAL A 109 -0.42 5.26 -6.56
C VAL A 109 -1.86 5.38 -7.06
N ALA A 110 -2.50 6.55 -6.88
CA ALA A 110 -3.83 6.82 -7.39
C ALA A 110 -3.90 6.76 -8.93
N LYS A 111 -2.92 7.37 -9.61
CA LYS A 111 -2.79 7.29 -11.08
C LYS A 111 -2.60 5.85 -11.55
N LEU A 112 -1.70 5.09 -10.91
CA LEU A 112 -1.47 3.69 -11.24
C LEU A 112 -2.74 2.84 -11.01
N ALA A 113 -3.50 3.11 -9.95
CA ALA A 113 -4.77 2.43 -9.72
C ALA A 113 -5.77 2.69 -10.86
N ALA A 114 -5.90 3.95 -11.30
CA ALA A 114 -6.78 4.30 -12.43
C ALA A 114 -6.31 3.65 -13.75
N ASP A 115 -5.01 3.76 -14.08
CA ASP A 115 -4.43 3.22 -15.31
C ASP A 115 -4.62 1.69 -15.43
N HIS A 116 -4.57 0.98 -14.29
CA HIS A 116 -4.66 -0.48 -14.25
C HIS A 116 -6.04 -1.01 -13.77
N LYS A 117 -7.06 -0.15 -13.67
CA LYS A 117 -8.40 -0.50 -13.17
C LYS A 117 -8.34 -1.25 -11.84
N ALA A 118 -7.50 -0.79 -10.95
CA ALA A 118 -7.35 -1.31 -9.59
C ALA A 118 -8.24 -0.52 -8.62
N VAL A 119 -8.65 -1.18 -7.54
CA VAL A 119 -9.29 -0.50 -6.40
C VAL A 119 -8.22 0.28 -5.65
N LEU A 120 -8.46 1.56 -5.37
CA LEU A 120 -7.60 2.40 -4.56
C LEU A 120 -8.13 2.50 -3.14
N ILE A 121 -7.28 2.20 -2.17
CA ILE A 121 -7.54 2.49 -0.76
C ILE A 121 -6.72 3.73 -0.36
N LYS A 122 -7.39 4.80 -0.03
CA LYS A 122 -6.77 6.06 0.40
C LYS A 122 -6.33 6.00 1.87
N THR A 123 -5.38 5.13 2.13
CA THR A 123 -4.98 4.74 3.48
C THR A 123 -4.53 5.93 4.33
N GLN A 124 -3.85 6.92 3.74
CA GLN A 124 -3.45 8.12 4.48
C GLN A 124 -4.66 8.93 4.96
N GLU A 125 -5.68 9.12 4.12
CA GLU A 125 -6.91 9.84 4.52
C GLU A 125 -7.65 9.10 5.64
N VAL A 126 -7.69 7.78 5.55
CA VAL A 126 -8.29 6.92 6.58
C VAL A 126 -7.59 7.10 7.93
N PHE A 127 -6.26 7.11 7.95
CA PHE A 127 -5.50 7.31 9.19
C PHE A 127 -5.52 8.76 9.69
N ASP A 128 -5.55 9.74 8.79
CA ASP A 128 -5.70 11.15 9.17
C ASP A 128 -7.03 11.36 9.90
N ALA A 129 -8.15 10.88 9.34
CA ALA A 129 -9.47 10.97 9.97
C ALA A 129 -9.56 10.22 11.31
N ALA A 130 -8.92 9.06 11.42
CA ALA A 130 -8.87 8.31 12.68
C ALA A 130 -8.04 9.03 13.75
N ALA A 131 -6.95 9.69 13.35
CA ALA A 131 -6.08 10.46 14.24
C ALA A 131 -6.69 11.79 14.72
N GLU A 132 -7.70 12.32 14.03
CA GLU A 132 -8.51 13.44 14.51
C GLU A 132 -9.39 13.07 15.70
N GLN A 133 -9.79 11.81 15.82
CA GLN A 133 -10.69 11.32 16.85
C GLN A 133 -9.94 10.72 18.06
N THR A 134 -8.72 10.23 17.84
CA THR A 134 -7.95 9.51 18.87
C THR A 134 -6.46 9.73 18.64
N ASP A 135 -5.67 9.74 19.72
CA ASP A 135 -4.21 9.91 19.62
C ASP A 135 -3.62 9.02 18.51
N PRO A 136 -2.80 9.57 17.61
CA PRO A 136 -2.12 8.82 16.57
C PRO A 136 -1.41 7.54 17.06
N ALA A 137 -0.87 7.56 18.28
CA ALA A 137 -0.20 6.40 18.90
C ALA A 137 -1.16 5.23 19.22
N HIS A 138 -2.47 5.45 19.20
CA HIS A 138 -3.46 4.39 19.28
C HIS A 138 -3.45 3.50 18.02
N TRP A 139 -3.17 4.09 16.87
CA TRP A 139 -3.27 3.43 15.56
C TRP A 139 -1.96 2.83 15.07
N ILE A 140 -0.84 3.47 15.45
CA ILE A 140 0.47 3.16 14.89
C ILE A 140 1.55 3.37 15.96
N TRP A 141 2.51 2.45 16.08
CA TRP A 141 3.45 2.50 17.20
C TRP A 141 4.72 3.33 16.93
N ASP A 142 5.20 3.40 15.70
CA ASP A 142 6.45 4.12 15.35
C ASP A 142 6.30 5.16 14.23
N GLY A 143 5.06 5.39 13.81
CA GLY A 143 4.71 6.31 12.73
C GLY A 143 4.57 5.67 11.36
N VAL A 144 4.94 4.37 11.19
CA VAL A 144 4.83 3.62 9.92
C VAL A 144 4.21 2.23 10.07
N HIS A 145 4.29 1.59 11.25
CA HIS A 145 3.76 0.25 11.47
C HIS A 145 2.48 0.28 12.29
N PRO A 146 1.35 -0.16 11.75
CA PRO A 146 0.09 -0.19 12.48
C PRO A 146 0.12 -1.12 13.70
N LEU A 147 -0.60 -0.73 14.73
CA LEU A 147 -1.04 -1.59 15.81
C LEU A 147 -2.26 -2.44 15.37
N PRO A 148 -2.72 -3.42 16.16
CA PRO A 148 -3.88 -4.24 15.79
C PRO A 148 -5.10 -3.41 15.34
N GLN A 149 -5.40 -2.31 16.02
CA GLN A 149 -6.51 -1.39 15.67
C GLN A 149 -6.28 -0.72 14.31
N GLY A 150 -5.03 -0.34 14.01
CA GLY A 150 -4.66 0.21 12.71
C GLY A 150 -4.78 -0.82 11.58
N TYR A 151 -4.42 -2.08 11.82
CA TYR A 151 -4.65 -3.14 10.84
C TYR A 151 -6.14 -3.41 10.62
N GLU A 152 -6.96 -3.39 11.68
CA GLU A 152 -8.41 -3.53 11.55
C GLU A 152 -9.01 -2.37 10.72
N LEU A 153 -8.55 -1.15 10.95
CA LEU A 153 -8.96 0.02 10.18
C LEU A 153 -8.66 -0.15 8.69
N ILE A 154 -7.46 -0.61 8.33
CA ILE A 154 -7.08 -0.93 6.95
C ILE A 154 -8.00 -2.02 6.38
N ALA A 155 -8.21 -3.12 7.12
CA ALA A 155 -9.01 -4.24 6.66
C ALA A 155 -10.47 -3.86 6.41
N ARG A 156 -11.10 -3.06 7.29
CA ARG A 156 -12.46 -2.55 7.11
C ARG A 156 -12.58 -1.72 5.84
N ASN A 157 -11.67 -0.77 5.64
CA ASN A 157 -11.66 0.06 4.43
C ASN A 157 -11.40 -0.77 3.16
N TRP A 158 -10.51 -1.76 3.24
CA TRP A 158 -10.26 -2.68 2.13
C TRP A 158 -11.54 -3.45 1.74
N ILE A 159 -12.26 -4.01 2.71
CA ILE A 159 -13.52 -4.73 2.48
C ILE A 159 -14.58 -3.79 1.90
N GLU A 160 -14.72 -2.60 2.44
CA GLU A 160 -15.72 -1.63 2.00
C GLU A 160 -15.48 -1.20 0.55
N GLU A 161 -14.26 -0.78 0.21
CA GLU A 161 -13.94 -0.29 -1.13
C GLU A 161 -13.99 -1.40 -2.19
N THR A 162 -13.53 -2.60 -1.85
CA THR A 162 -13.63 -3.75 -2.76
C THR A 162 -15.08 -4.21 -2.95
N ALA A 163 -15.90 -4.17 -1.91
CA ALA A 163 -17.33 -4.49 -2.02
C ALA A 163 -18.09 -3.49 -2.90
N LYS A 164 -17.69 -2.20 -2.90
CA LYS A 164 -18.25 -1.18 -3.81
C LYS A 164 -17.82 -1.43 -5.27
N ALA A 165 -16.56 -1.78 -5.48
CA ALA A 165 -15.97 -1.89 -6.81
C ALA A 165 -16.29 -3.20 -7.55
N TRP A 166 -16.54 -4.29 -6.82
CA TRP A 166 -16.73 -5.63 -7.39
C TRP A 166 -18.18 -6.15 -7.27
N LYS A 167 -19.13 -5.23 -7.33
CA LYS A 167 -20.56 -5.54 -7.40
C LYS A 167 -20.94 -6.22 -8.70
#